data_9ff67ced083807f7c6f59b29a1906401
#
_entry.id   9ff67ced083807f7c6f59b29a1906401
#
_cell.length_a   1.000
_cell.length_b   1.000
_cell.length_c   1.000
_cell.angle_alpha   90.00
_cell.angle_beta   90.00
_cell.angle_gamma   90.00
#
_symmetry.space_group_name_H-M   'P 1'
#
loop_
_entity.id
_entity.type
_entity.pdbx_description
1 polymer ?
#
loop_
_entity_poly.entity_id
_entity_poly.type
_entity_poly.pdbx_seq_one_letter_code
_entity_poly.pdbx_strand_id
1 'polypeptide(L)'
;MMNSRERMIKALNHQEPDRVPYDLAGTTVTGICKGAFLNAMKERGLSTEYDAKEVDPISQIVTPVEETLVKLKSDTRRIGARRVIDYEKIRTKEGSVWSLVDHWDCLWKLDETKDFYYNQFTHPLEQYDSITEGLKHWHVPDWADYVDRMKADIAEQAPFLGDYCGIADRNCAGLTEMSLRIRGYEKNGIWICCSIRKVPRSYSSRSPNTRSTTGTRCSTGSRSRVSKIRYRXCPNATIWERSARRSSPPDDLRRLVIPRFKRIWANNKKRMPHAKNFMHTCGSVRPILPDLIEAGLDIYNPVQFTAKDMDLKELKQEFGKDLVFWGGGIDTQSTLCKGTPDEVRDEVKRILDIMAPGGGFVFAPVHNIQDDVSGANFWAMWDTLMEYGKY
;
A
#
# COMPACT_ATOMS: atom_id res chain seq x y z
N MET A 1 26.42 -6.31 -12.04
CA MET A 1 25.26 -5.51 -11.63
C MET A 1 24.37 -6.34 -10.72
N MET A 2 23.86 -5.74 -9.65
CA MET A 2 22.91 -6.43 -8.77
C MET A 2 21.57 -6.62 -9.49
N ASN A 3 20.92 -7.76 -9.22
CA ASN A 3 19.51 -7.87 -9.62
C ASN A 3 18.63 -7.06 -8.66
N SER A 4 17.37 -6.90 -9.01
CA SER A 4 16.43 -6.07 -8.22
C SER A 4 16.26 -6.58 -6.78
N ARG A 5 16.21 -7.89 -6.60
CA ARG A 5 16.07 -8.50 -5.27
C ARG A 5 17.29 -8.21 -4.39
N GLU A 6 18.51 -8.36 -4.94
CA GLU A 6 19.75 -8.05 -4.20
C GLU A 6 19.79 -6.59 -3.79
N ARG A 7 19.43 -5.70 -4.72
CA ARG A 7 19.35 -4.25 -4.49
C ARG A 7 18.40 -3.93 -3.34
N MET A 8 17.20 -4.48 -3.40
CA MET A 8 16.19 -4.29 -2.35
C MET A 8 16.66 -4.83 -1.00
N ILE A 9 17.27 -6.03 -0.97
CA ILE A 9 17.78 -6.62 0.28
C ILE A 9 18.81 -5.70 0.93
N LYS A 10 19.73 -5.14 0.15
CA LYS A 10 20.72 -4.20 0.70
C LYS A 10 20.03 -2.97 1.29
N ALA A 11 19.19 -2.30 0.52
CA ALA A 11 18.49 -1.10 1.00
C ALA A 11 17.67 -1.41 2.28
N LEU A 12 16.96 -2.54 2.31
CA LEU A 12 16.16 -2.95 3.47
C LEU A 12 17.01 -3.30 4.70
N ASN A 13 18.32 -3.49 4.53
CA ASN A 13 19.27 -3.75 5.61
C ASN A 13 20.22 -2.56 5.85
N HIS A 14 19.82 -1.37 5.44
CA HIS A 14 20.57 -0.12 5.61
C HIS A 14 22.00 -0.22 5.05
N GLN A 15 22.09 -0.74 3.82
CA GLN A 15 23.32 -0.84 3.05
C GLN A 15 23.11 -0.23 1.68
N GLU A 16 24.14 0.44 1.17
CA GLU A 16 24.08 1.04 -0.16
C GLU A 16 24.13 -0.05 -1.24
N PRO A 17 23.12 -0.13 -2.12
CA PRO A 17 23.20 -0.99 -3.32
C PRO A 17 23.90 -0.27 -4.47
N ASP A 18 23.81 -0.81 -5.68
CA ASP A 18 24.41 -0.17 -6.88
C ASP A 18 23.66 1.11 -7.31
N ARG A 19 22.38 1.21 -6.97
CA ARG A 19 21.56 2.42 -7.10
C ARG A 19 20.41 2.36 -6.09
N VAL A 20 19.79 3.50 -5.85
CA VAL A 20 18.55 3.56 -5.04
C VAL A 20 17.49 2.67 -5.69
N PRO A 21 16.87 1.75 -4.93
CA PRO A 21 15.78 0.94 -5.49
C PRO A 21 14.58 1.79 -5.86
N TYR A 22 13.88 1.38 -6.90
CA TYR A 22 12.67 2.04 -7.40
C TYR A 22 11.46 1.13 -7.25
N ASP A 23 10.40 1.67 -6.68
CA ASP A 23 9.11 0.99 -6.58
C ASP A 23 8.06 1.73 -7.40
N LEU A 24 7.52 1.06 -8.40
CA LEU A 24 6.32 1.46 -9.12
C LEU A 24 5.40 0.25 -9.18
N ALA A 25 4.21 0.41 -8.65
CA ALA A 25 3.15 -0.60 -8.64
C ALA A 25 3.45 -1.85 -7.78
N GLY A 26 4.44 -1.78 -6.88
CA GLY A 26 4.68 -2.86 -5.91
C GLY A 26 3.60 -2.97 -4.84
N THR A 27 2.84 -1.90 -4.64
CA THR A 27 1.65 -1.88 -3.75
C THR A 27 0.58 -0.97 -4.34
N THR A 28 -0.63 -1.04 -3.76
CA THR A 28 -1.73 -0.11 -4.10
C THR A 28 -1.46 1.33 -3.65
N VAL A 29 -0.42 1.56 -2.86
CA VAL A 29 -0.08 2.91 -2.36
C VAL A 29 1.21 3.47 -2.98
N THR A 30 1.80 2.72 -3.92
CA THR A 30 2.95 3.14 -4.73
C THR A 30 2.65 2.96 -6.21
N GLY A 31 1.40 3.17 -6.59
CA GLY A 31 0.88 2.90 -7.92
C GLY A 31 0.85 4.13 -8.81
N ILE A 32 0.28 3.92 -9.99
CA ILE A 32 0.07 4.95 -10.98
C ILE A 32 -1.37 4.86 -11.52
N CYS A 33 -2.03 6.00 -11.62
CA CYS A 33 -3.38 6.07 -12.18
C CYS A 33 -3.35 5.84 -13.68
N LYS A 34 -4.46 5.35 -14.22
CA LYS A 34 -4.58 4.93 -15.61
C LYS A 34 -4.19 6.04 -16.59
N GLY A 35 -4.71 7.25 -16.41
CA GLY A 35 -4.41 8.37 -17.31
C GLY A 35 -2.93 8.76 -17.29
N ALA A 36 -2.36 8.91 -16.10
CA ALA A 36 -0.93 9.21 -15.95
C ALA A 36 -0.05 8.13 -16.60
N PHE A 37 -0.39 6.86 -16.41
CA PHE A 37 0.32 5.74 -17.02
C PHE A 37 0.27 5.84 -18.56
N LEU A 38 -0.92 5.99 -19.12
CA LEU A 38 -1.09 6.07 -20.57
C LEU A 38 -0.32 7.25 -21.17
N ASN A 39 -0.39 8.41 -20.52
CA ASN A 39 0.31 9.63 -20.97
C ASN A 39 1.83 9.44 -20.93
N ALA A 40 2.36 8.91 -19.83
CA ALA A 40 3.79 8.67 -19.69
C ALA A 40 4.30 7.67 -20.73
N MET A 41 3.59 6.56 -20.94
CA MET A 41 4.04 5.54 -21.90
C MET A 41 3.99 6.05 -23.34
N LYS A 42 2.92 6.75 -23.73
CA LYS A 42 2.79 7.32 -25.08
C LYS A 42 3.92 8.30 -25.39
N GLU A 43 4.33 9.09 -24.43
CA GLU A 43 5.38 10.12 -24.63
C GLU A 43 6.71 9.53 -25.13
N ARG A 44 7.02 8.29 -24.76
CA ARG A 44 8.24 7.59 -25.22
C ARG A 44 7.95 6.40 -26.15
N GLY A 45 6.75 6.28 -26.66
CA GLY A 45 6.38 5.20 -27.57
C GLY A 45 6.49 3.81 -26.94
N LEU A 46 6.27 3.72 -25.63
CA LEU A 46 6.28 2.46 -24.91
C LEU A 46 4.88 1.83 -24.90
N SER A 47 4.82 0.54 -24.59
CA SER A 47 3.53 -0.16 -24.49
C SER A 47 2.64 0.50 -23.44
N THR A 48 1.39 0.72 -23.82
CA THR A 48 0.34 1.23 -22.92
C THR A 48 -0.48 0.09 -22.31
N GLU A 49 -0.05 -1.15 -22.47
CA GLU A 49 -0.73 -2.31 -21.90
C GLU A 49 -0.57 -2.35 -20.39
N TYR A 50 -1.64 -2.65 -19.72
CA TYR A 50 -1.69 -2.86 -18.27
C TYR A 50 -2.61 -4.03 -17.97
N ASP A 51 -2.49 -4.62 -16.79
CA ASP A 51 -3.42 -5.64 -16.36
C ASP A 51 -4.84 -5.03 -16.38
N ALA A 52 -5.73 -5.65 -17.13
CA ALA A 52 -7.12 -5.18 -17.26
C ALA A 52 -7.87 -5.19 -15.91
N LYS A 53 -7.37 -5.95 -14.96
CA LYS A 53 -7.88 -5.93 -13.59
C LYS A 53 -7.27 -4.71 -12.90
N GLU A 54 -8.05 -3.67 -12.69
CA GLU A 54 -7.60 -2.53 -11.90
C GLU A 54 -7.24 -3.00 -10.50
N VAL A 55 -6.05 -2.62 -10.05
CA VAL A 55 -5.55 -3.03 -8.73
C VAL A 55 -6.38 -2.39 -7.61
N ASP A 56 -6.73 -1.12 -7.81
CA ASP A 56 -7.60 -0.39 -6.89
C ASP A 56 -8.52 0.52 -7.72
N PRO A 57 -9.76 0.09 -7.96
CA PRO A 57 -10.68 0.87 -8.78
C PRO A 57 -11.12 2.18 -8.12
N ILE A 58 -11.09 2.25 -6.77
CA ILE A 58 -11.43 3.48 -6.04
C ILE A 58 -10.42 4.59 -6.38
N SER A 59 -9.13 4.23 -6.44
CA SER A 59 -8.03 5.15 -6.77
C SER A 59 -7.64 5.11 -8.24
N GLN A 60 -8.32 4.31 -9.06
CA GLN A 60 -8.09 4.14 -10.50
C GLN A 60 -6.66 3.72 -10.87
N ILE A 61 -6.00 2.97 -9.98
CA ILE A 61 -4.62 2.52 -10.14
C ILE A 61 -4.58 1.30 -11.07
N VAL A 62 -3.65 1.31 -12.02
CA VAL A 62 -3.38 0.19 -12.92
C VAL A 62 -2.04 -0.48 -12.60
N THR A 63 -1.92 -1.75 -12.96
CA THR A 63 -0.66 -2.48 -12.90
C THR A 63 -0.10 -2.61 -14.32
N PRO A 64 1.03 -1.96 -14.63
CA PRO A 64 1.66 -2.15 -15.95
C PRO A 64 2.01 -3.63 -16.17
N VAL A 65 1.99 -4.08 -17.43
CA VAL A 65 2.42 -5.43 -17.76
C VAL A 65 3.89 -5.64 -17.45
N GLU A 66 4.31 -6.89 -17.22
CA GLU A 66 5.68 -7.22 -16.79
C GLU A 66 6.75 -6.60 -17.68
N GLU A 67 6.57 -6.65 -19.01
CA GLU A 67 7.51 -6.04 -19.95
C GLU A 67 7.74 -4.55 -19.65
N THR A 68 6.67 -3.83 -19.33
CA THR A 68 6.75 -2.40 -18.99
C THR A 68 7.43 -2.18 -17.64
N LEU A 69 7.12 -2.99 -16.62
CA LEU A 69 7.78 -2.91 -15.31
C LEU A 69 9.29 -3.15 -15.44
N VAL A 70 9.69 -4.08 -16.29
CA VAL A 70 11.12 -4.34 -16.59
C VAL A 70 11.78 -3.11 -17.23
N LYS A 71 11.14 -2.51 -18.26
CA LYS A 71 11.65 -1.30 -18.92
C LYS A 71 11.74 -0.12 -17.96
N LEU A 72 10.78 0.01 -17.06
CA LEU A 72 10.76 1.05 -16.03
C LEU A 72 11.69 0.72 -14.86
N LYS A 73 12.37 -0.42 -14.88
CA LYS A 73 13.32 -0.85 -13.85
C LYS A 73 12.71 -0.85 -12.43
N SER A 74 11.41 -1.19 -12.31
CA SER A 74 10.80 -1.36 -11.01
C SER A 74 11.40 -2.58 -10.31
N ASP A 75 11.90 -2.40 -9.09
CA ASP A 75 12.58 -3.45 -8.32
C ASP A 75 11.61 -4.34 -7.54
N THR A 76 10.33 -4.05 -7.64
CA THR A 76 9.29 -4.71 -6.85
C THR A 76 8.25 -5.42 -7.73
N ARG A 77 7.61 -6.44 -7.15
CA ARG A 77 6.43 -7.07 -7.76
C ARG A 77 5.36 -7.25 -6.69
N ARG A 78 4.15 -6.89 -7.02
CA ARG A 78 3.02 -6.96 -6.10
C ARG A 78 2.53 -8.40 -5.98
N ILE A 79 2.25 -8.82 -4.76
CA ILE A 79 1.54 -10.06 -4.45
C ILE A 79 0.29 -9.66 -3.66
N GLY A 80 -0.89 -10.06 -4.11
CA GLY A 80 -2.12 -9.68 -3.42
C GLY A 80 -3.25 -10.67 -3.64
N ALA A 81 -4.13 -10.79 -2.68
CA ALA A 81 -5.34 -11.60 -2.83
C ALA A 81 -6.40 -10.79 -3.61
N ARG A 82 -6.13 -10.54 -4.88
CA ARG A 82 -7.01 -9.72 -5.72
C ARG A 82 -8.42 -10.31 -5.72
N ARG A 83 -9.40 -9.48 -5.40
CA ARG A 83 -10.78 -9.81 -5.73
C ARG A 83 -11.02 -9.39 -7.17
N VAL A 84 -11.32 -10.34 -8.00
CA VAL A 84 -11.76 -10.06 -9.37
C VAL A 84 -13.22 -9.62 -9.27
N ILE A 85 -13.41 -8.34 -8.96
CA ILE A 85 -14.73 -7.72 -9.03
C ILE A 85 -14.80 -7.04 -10.39
N ASP A 86 -15.78 -7.40 -11.16
CA ASP A 86 -16.03 -6.74 -12.45
C ASP A 86 -16.69 -5.39 -12.17
N TYR A 87 -15.85 -4.39 -11.91
CA TYR A 87 -16.32 -3.04 -11.58
C TYR A 87 -17.12 -2.41 -12.71
N GLU A 88 -16.86 -2.81 -13.96
CA GLU A 88 -17.64 -2.33 -15.09
C GLU A 88 -19.10 -2.75 -15.01
N LYS A 89 -19.35 -3.91 -14.38
CA LYS A 89 -20.72 -4.41 -14.20
C LYS A 89 -21.43 -3.83 -12.99
N ILE A 90 -20.69 -3.40 -11.97
CA ILE A 90 -21.31 -2.92 -10.73
C ILE A 90 -21.33 -1.39 -10.61
N ARG A 91 -20.60 -0.69 -11.48
CA ARG A 91 -20.65 0.76 -11.49
C ARG A 91 -21.78 1.26 -12.41
N THR A 92 -22.37 2.35 -12.01
CA THR A 92 -23.42 3.03 -12.77
C THR A 92 -22.98 4.44 -13.07
N LYS A 93 -23.52 5.02 -14.15
CA LYS A 93 -23.20 6.40 -14.54
C LYS A 93 -24.48 7.22 -14.69
N GLU A 94 -24.46 8.40 -14.10
CA GLU A 94 -25.54 9.39 -14.26
C GLU A 94 -24.89 10.75 -14.55
N GLY A 95 -25.07 11.25 -15.77
CA GLY A 95 -24.36 12.44 -16.23
C GLY A 95 -22.84 12.23 -16.20
N SER A 96 -22.11 13.10 -15.49
CA SER A 96 -20.67 12.99 -15.29
C SER A 96 -20.29 12.14 -14.07
N VAL A 97 -21.27 11.62 -13.31
CA VAL A 97 -21.01 10.96 -12.02
C VAL A 97 -21.08 9.44 -12.15
N TRP A 98 -19.97 8.79 -11.87
CA TRP A 98 -19.90 7.34 -11.69
C TRP A 98 -20.15 6.98 -10.23
N SER A 99 -20.88 5.90 -10.00
CA SER A 99 -21.18 5.38 -8.66
C SER A 99 -20.92 3.89 -8.59
N LEU A 100 -20.42 3.41 -7.44
CA LEU A 100 -20.31 1.99 -7.17
C LEU A 100 -20.47 1.72 -5.66
N VAL A 101 -20.94 0.52 -5.33
CA VAL A 101 -20.98 0.06 -3.93
C VAL A 101 -19.92 -1.03 -3.80
N ASP A 102 -19.01 -0.84 -2.85
CA ASP A 102 -17.94 -1.81 -2.61
C ASP A 102 -18.42 -2.98 -1.74
N HIS A 103 -17.56 -3.98 -1.55
CA HIS A 103 -17.89 -5.17 -0.75
C HIS A 103 -17.97 -4.91 0.76
N TRP A 104 -17.77 -3.66 1.19
CA TRP A 104 -17.98 -3.22 2.57
C TRP A 104 -19.29 -2.44 2.70
N ASP A 105 -20.13 -2.45 1.67
CA ASP A 105 -21.39 -1.70 1.56
C ASP A 105 -21.19 -0.19 1.61
N CYS A 106 -20.04 0.30 1.21
CA CYS A 106 -19.78 1.73 1.07
C CYS A 106 -20.14 2.19 -0.34
N LEU A 107 -20.94 3.23 -0.46
CA LEU A 107 -21.22 3.88 -1.74
C LEU A 107 -20.10 4.87 -2.04
N TRP A 108 -19.55 4.78 -3.23
CA TRP A 108 -18.48 5.63 -3.74
C TRP A 108 -18.97 6.35 -5.00
N LYS A 109 -18.59 7.62 -5.13
CA LYS A 109 -18.92 8.43 -6.31
C LYS A 109 -17.68 9.13 -6.84
N LEU A 110 -17.62 9.29 -8.17
CA LEU A 110 -16.56 10.00 -8.86
C LEU A 110 -17.22 10.88 -9.92
N ASP A 111 -17.05 12.18 -9.84
CA ASP A 111 -17.44 13.11 -10.90
C ASP A 111 -16.23 13.29 -11.82
N GLU A 112 -16.28 12.70 -13.01
CA GLU A 112 -15.15 12.66 -13.95
C GLU A 112 -14.69 14.04 -14.44
N THR A 113 -15.44 15.10 -14.13
CA THR A 113 -15.07 16.48 -14.51
C THR A 113 -14.17 17.15 -13.48
N LYS A 114 -14.04 16.60 -12.27
CA LYS A 114 -13.32 17.26 -11.17
C LYS A 114 -12.59 16.34 -10.20
N ASP A 115 -12.94 15.03 -10.19
CA ASP A 115 -12.39 14.09 -9.22
C ASP A 115 -11.34 13.16 -9.87
N PHE A 116 -10.23 12.93 -9.18
CA PHE A 116 -9.23 11.94 -9.57
C PHE A 116 -9.53 10.57 -8.96
N TYR A 117 -10.28 10.53 -7.85
CA TYR A 117 -10.62 9.32 -7.11
C TYR A 117 -12.12 9.28 -6.84
N TYR A 118 -12.62 8.08 -6.60
CA TYR A 118 -13.95 7.92 -6.03
C TYR A 118 -13.95 8.45 -4.59
N ASN A 119 -14.87 9.32 -4.30
CA ASN A 119 -15.12 9.84 -2.96
C ASN A 119 -16.16 8.98 -2.24
N GLN A 120 -15.90 8.66 -0.97
CA GLN A 120 -16.85 7.86 -0.18
C GLN A 120 -18.08 8.71 0.18
N PHE A 121 -19.26 8.17 -0.08
CA PHE A 121 -20.53 8.86 0.08
C PHE A 121 -21.35 8.35 1.24
N THR A 122 -21.27 7.04 1.55
CA THR A 122 -21.97 6.45 2.70
C THR A 122 -21.04 5.58 3.53
N HIS A 123 -21.42 5.45 4.80
CA HIS A 123 -20.73 4.61 5.77
C HIS A 123 -21.77 3.65 6.38
N PRO A 124 -21.63 2.33 6.23
CA PRO A 124 -22.70 1.39 6.57
C PRO A 124 -23.16 1.43 8.02
N LEU A 125 -22.30 1.82 8.96
CA LEU A 125 -22.69 1.91 10.38
C LEU A 125 -23.02 3.34 10.84
N GLU A 126 -22.97 4.32 9.96
CA GLU A 126 -23.20 5.73 10.32
C GLU A 126 -24.63 5.98 10.83
N GLN A 127 -25.60 5.28 10.29
CA GLN A 127 -27.00 5.44 10.63
C GLN A 127 -27.36 4.95 12.06
N TYR A 128 -26.52 4.12 12.66
CA TYR A 128 -26.81 3.53 13.98
C TYR A 128 -26.19 4.36 15.10
N ASP A 129 -26.87 4.48 16.23
CA ASP A 129 -26.35 5.22 17.38
C ASP A 129 -25.20 4.47 18.06
N SER A 130 -25.25 3.14 18.06
CA SER A 130 -24.17 2.34 18.62
C SER A 130 -23.63 1.33 17.60
N ILE A 131 -22.36 0.99 17.75
CA ILE A 131 -21.72 -0.05 16.95
C ILE A 131 -22.36 -1.41 17.21
N THR A 132 -22.70 -1.68 18.45
CA THR A 132 -23.34 -2.96 18.82
C THR A 132 -24.66 -3.14 18.09
N GLU A 133 -25.43 -2.09 17.94
CA GLU A 133 -26.67 -2.14 17.17
C GLU A 133 -26.36 -2.34 15.68
N GLY A 134 -25.46 -1.54 15.13
CA GLY A 134 -25.09 -1.66 13.71
C GLY A 134 -24.60 -3.05 13.33
N LEU A 135 -23.81 -3.70 14.19
CA LEU A 135 -23.29 -5.06 13.93
C LEU A 135 -24.36 -6.16 13.97
N LYS A 136 -25.59 -5.85 14.35
CA LYS A 136 -26.71 -6.79 14.18
C LYS A 136 -27.23 -6.81 12.73
N HIS A 137 -26.98 -5.74 11.99
CA HIS A 137 -27.53 -5.53 10.66
C HIS A 137 -26.46 -5.52 9.56
N TRP A 138 -25.21 -5.31 9.92
CA TRP A 138 -24.09 -5.27 8.99
C TRP A 138 -23.02 -6.30 9.40
N HIS A 139 -22.47 -6.99 8.43
CA HIS A 139 -21.51 -8.06 8.65
C HIS A 139 -20.22 -7.78 7.91
N VAL A 140 -19.10 -8.13 8.52
CA VAL A 140 -17.81 -8.08 7.84
C VAL A 140 -17.86 -8.97 6.61
N PRO A 141 -17.39 -8.49 5.45
CA PRO A 141 -17.34 -9.30 4.23
C PRO A 141 -16.65 -10.65 4.44
N ASP A 142 -17.15 -11.68 3.76
CA ASP A 142 -16.56 -13.02 3.84
C ASP A 142 -15.17 -13.02 3.17
N TRP A 143 -14.21 -13.59 3.87
CA TRP A 143 -12.82 -13.74 3.44
C TRP A 143 -12.42 -15.22 3.32
N ALA A 144 -13.38 -16.14 3.22
CA ALA A 144 -13.11 -17.58 3.18
C ALA A 144 -12.18 -17.95 2.02
N ASP A 145 -12.36 -17.31 0.85
CA ASP A 145 -11.55 -17.55 -0.34
C ASP A 145 -10.21 -16.79 -0.39
N TYR A 146 -9.92 -15.97 0.63
CA TYR A 146 -8.73 -15.10 0.63
C TYR A 146 -7.43 -15.88 0.44
N VAL A 147 -7.29 -16.98 1.17
CA VAL A 147 -6.07 -17.80 1.13
C VAL A 147 -5.87 -18.40 -0.27
N ASP A 148 -6.94 -18.85 -0.90
CA ASP A 148 -6.85 -19.46 -2.22
C ASP A 148 -6.57 -18.41 -3.30
N ARG A 149 -7.17 -17.23 -3.20
CA ARG A 149 -6.83 -16.11 -4.08
C ARG A 149 -5.36 -15.68 -3.91
N MET A 150 -4.87 -15.64 -2.67
CA MET A 150 -3.45 -15.32 -2.41
C MET A 150 -2.52 -16.38 -3.02
N LYS A 151 -2.87 -17.67 -2.89
CA LYS A 151 -2.10 -18.76 -3.50
C LYS A 151 -2.08 -18.65 -5.03
N ALA A 152 -3.21 -18.32 -5.62
CA ALA A 152 -3.33 -18.17 -7.08
C ALA A 152 -2.45 -17.03 -7.57
N ASP A 153 -2.51 -15.87 -6.89
CA ASP A 153 -1.68 -14.72 -7.24
C ASP A 153 -0.18 -15.02 -7.07
N ILE A 154 0.18 -15.71 -5.99
CA ILE A 154 1.57 -16.16 -5.77
C ILE A 154 2.04 -17.06 -6.91
N ALA A 155 1.20 -18.01 -7.35
CA ALA A 155 1.55 -18.92 -8.44
C ALA A 155 1.73 -18.16 -9.75
N GLU A 156 0.88 -17.16 -10.02
CA GLU A 156 0.98 -16.29 -11.19
C GLU A 156 2.27 -15.45 -11.16
N GLN A 157 2.64 -14.93 -9.99
CA GLN A 157 3.82 -14.06 -9.83
C GLN A 157 5.13 -14.85 -9.68
N ALA A 158 5.06 -16.15 -9.36
CA ALA A 158 6.24 -16.96 -9.04
C ALA A 158 7.37 -16.88 -10.08
N PRO A 159 7.12 -16.87 -11.41
CA PRO A 159 8.20 -16.77 -12.40
C PRO A 159 9.04 -15.49 -12.27
N PHE A 160 8.46 -14.43 -11.73
CA PHE A 160 9.12 -13.11 -11.64
C PHE A 160 9.80 -12.88 -10.29
N LEU A 161 9.39 -13.60 -9.23
CA LEU A 161 9.87 -13.35 -7.86
C LEU A 161 11.31 -13.81 -7.60
N GLY A 162 11.95 -14.49 -8.56
CA GLY A 162 13.35 -14.90 -8.43
C GLY A 162 14.29 -13.70 -8.34
N ASP A 163 14.09 -12.72 -9.19
CA ASP A 163 14.97 -11.56 -9.36
C ASP A 163 14.41 -10.26 -8.78
N TYR A 164 13.15 -10.24 -8.35
CA TYR A 164 12.47 -9.04 -7.83
C TYR A 164 12.07 -9.20 -6.37
N CYS A 165 11.81 -8.09 -5.72
CA CYS A 165 11.27 -8.09 -4.36
C CYS A 165 9.75 -8.24 -4.40
N GLY A 166 9.25 -9.37 -3.91
CA GLY A 166 7.81 -9.57 -3.77
C GLY A 166 7.26 -8.81 -2.56
N ILE A 167 6.21 -8.03 -2.77
CA ILE A 167 5.54 -7.30 -1.70
C ILE A 167 4.13 -7.85 -1.53
N ALA A 168 3.86 -8.46 -0.38
CA ALA A 168 2.51 -8.91 -0.05
C ALA A 168 1.64 -7.67 0.26
N ASP A 169 0.83 -7.26 -0.71
CA ASP A 169 0.02 -6.06 -0.60
C ASP A 169 -1.19 -6.26 0.31
N ARG A 170 -1.77 -5.16 0.73
CA ARG A 170 -2.94 -5.16 1.62
C ARG A 170 -4.18 -5.75 0.92
N ASN A 171 -5.02 -6.38 1.69
CA ASN A 171 -6.33 -6.88 1.23
C ASN A 171 -7.48 -5.94 1.59
N CYS A 172 -7.21 -4.94 2.40
CA CYS A 172 -8.15 -3.90 2.80
C CYS A 172 -7.36 -2.71 3.34
N ALA A 173 -8.03 -1.60 3.54
CA ALA A 173 -7.43 -0.46 4.22
C ALA A 173 -7.05 -0.83 5.66
N GLY A 174 -6.17 -0.05 6.27
CA GLY A 174 -5.68 -0.31 7.62
C GLY A 174 -6.75 -0.14 8.70
N LEU A 175 -6.40 -0.53 9.93
CA LEU A 175 -7.34 -0.55 11.07
C LEU A 175 -8.09 0.78 11.25
N THR A 176 -7.37 1.88 11.19
CA THR A 176 -7.95 3.21 11.40
C THR A 176 -8.85 3.60 10.23
N GLU A 177 -8.33 3.44 9.03
CA GLU A 177 -9.06 3.79 7.81
C GLU A 177 -10.36 2.97 7.68
N MET A 178 -10.29 1.65 7.91
CA MET A 178 -11.50 0.82 7.86
C MET A 178 -12.52 1.22 8.92
N SER A 179 -12.06 1.60 10.10
CA SER A 179 -12.96 2.10 11.14
C SER A 179 -13.70 3.37 10.68
N LEU A 180 -12.97 4.26 10.02
CA LEU A 180 -13.54 5.50 9.46
C LEU A 180 -14.47 5.21 8.27
N ARG A 181 -14.05 4.31 7.37
CA ARG A 181 -14.88 3.92 6.21
C ARG A 181 -16.22 3.33 6.63
N ILE A 182 -16.22 2.50 7.69
CA ILE A 182 -17.41 1.79 8.12
C ILE A 182 -18.33 2.68 8.97
N ARG A 183 -17.76 3.51 9.86
CA ARG A 183 -18.53 4.28 10.86
C ARG A 183 -18.74 5.74 10.48
N GLY A 184 -17.92 6.27 9.61
CA GLY A 184 -17.94 7.69 9.25
C GLY A 184 -16.97 8.53 10.08
N TYR A 185 -16.56 9.63 9.48
CA TYR A 185 -15.59 10.53 10.09
C TYR A 185 -16.18 11.33 11.26
N GLU A 186 -17.45 11.68 11.16
CA GLU A 186 -18.12 12.50 12.16
C GLU A 186 -18.46 11.74 13.44
N LYS A 187 -18.79 10.47 13.31
CA LYS A 187 -19.14 9.62 14.46
C LYS A 187 -17.94 8.94 15.11
N ASN A 188 -16.73 9.50 14.93
CA ASN A 188 -15.50 9.03 15.57
C ASN A 188 -15.24 7.53 15.36
N GLY A 189 -15.04 7.14 14.11
CA GLY A 189 -14.77 5.74 13.73
C GLY A 189 -13.63 5.08 14.52
N ILE A 190 -12.69 5.86 15.07
CA ILE A 190 -11.58 5.35 15.89
C ILE A 190 -12.08 4.64 17.16
N TRP A 191 -13.21 5.06 17.70
CA TRP A 191 -13.81 4.40 18.88
C TRP A 191 -14.32 2.99 18.58
N ILE A 192 -14.46 2.60 17.31
CA ILE A 192 -14.76 1.20 16.93
C ILE A 192 -13.68 0.26 17.48
N CYS A 193 -12.41 0.66 17.38
CA CYS A 193 -11.31 -0.14 17.93
C CYS A 193 -11.43 -0.39 19.43
N CYS A 194 -12.15 0.48 20.17
CA CYS A 194 -12.37 0.33 21.59
C CYS A 194 -13.57 -0.59 21.89
N SER A 195 -14.63 -0.46 21.12
CA SER A 195 -15.90 -1.14 21.38
C SER A 195 -15.83 -2.64 21.10
N ILE A 196 -14.96 -3.05 20.19
CA ILE A 196 -14.75 -4.46 19.83
C ILE A 196 -14.25 -5.31 21.03
N ARG A 197 -13.72 -4.67 22.08
CA ARG A 197 -13.34 -5.40 23.31
C ARG A 197 -14.53 -6.07 24.01
N LYS A 198 -15.75 -5.62 23.75
CA LYS A 198 -16.96 -6.14 24.40
C LYS A 198 -17.71 -7.18 23.57
N VAL A 199 -17.25 -7.49 22.35
CA VAL A 199 -17.86 -8.56 21.56
C VAL A 199 -17.41 -9.90 22.16
N PRO A 200 -18.33 -10.80 22.52
CA PRO A 200 -17.97 -12.08 23.12
C PRO A 200 -17.02 -12.89 22.25
N ARG A 201 -16.09 -13.58 22.88
CA ARG A 201 -15.08 -14.44 22.20
C ARG A 201 -15.68 -15.53 21.30
N SER A 202 -16.98 -15.73 21.31
CA SER A 202 -17.68 -16.72 20.49
C SER A 202 -17.58 -16.47 18.98
N TYR A 203 -17.20 -15.25 18.56
CA TYR A 203 -17.03 -14.93 17.12
C TYR A 203 -15.62 -15.20 16.58
N SER A 204 -14.65 -15.46 17.46
CA SER A 204 -13.25 -15.64 17.01
C SER A 204 -12.83 -17.09 16.83
N SER A 205 -13.73 -18.07 17.04
CA SER A 205 -13.34 -19.48 17.10
C SER A 205 -14.28 -20.46 16.41
N ARG A 206 -15.13 -20.04 15.52
CA ARG A 206 -15.83 -21.00 14.66
C ARG A 206 -15.02 -21.28 13.41
N SER A 207 -14.03 -22.12 13.60
CA SER A 207 -13.55 -22.99 12.53
C SER A 207 -14.66 -24.02 12.28
N PRO A 208 -15.14 -24.19 11.06
CA PRO A 208 -16.08 -25.29 10.79
C PRO A 208 -15.32 -26.61 10.96
N ASN A 209 -15.67 -27.34 12.00
CA ASN A 209 -15.29 -28.74 12.13
C ASN A 209 -16.07 -29.53 11.09
N THR A 210 -15.57 -29.58 9.89
CA THR A 210 -16.05 -30.57 8.92
C THR A 210 -15.29 -31.88 9.22
N ARG A 211 -15.90 -32.74 9.99
CA ARG A 211 -15.53 -34.16 10.01
C ARG A 211 -15.86 -34.73 8.63
N SER A 212 -14.87 -34.85 7.80
CA SER A 212 -14.97 -35.69 6.60
C SER A 212 -14.51 -37.09 6.99
N THR A 213 -15.48 -37.98 7.10
CA THR A 213 -15.23 -39.41 7.10
C THR A 213 -15.25 -39.88 5.66
N THR A 214 -14.11 -39.97 5.03
CA THR A 214 -13.84 -40.98 3.98
C THR A 214 -12.34 -40.97 3.72
N GLY A 215 -11.72 -42.06 4.12
CA GLY A 215 -10.31 -42.27 3.82
C GLY A 215 -10.12 -42.63 2.35
N THR A 216 -9.30 -41.88 1.68
CA THR A 216 -8.65 -42.38 0.47
C THR A 216 -7.19 -41.98 0.55
N ARG A 217 -6.35 -42.96 0.77
CA ARG A 217 -4.92 -42.85 0.65
C ARG A 217 -4.59 -42.54 -0.82
N CYS A 218 -4.03 -41.42 -1.08
CA CYS A 218 -3.35 -41.19 -2.35
C CYS A 218 -1.85 -41.26 -2.08
N SER A 219 -1.23 -42.28 -2.63
CA SER A 219 0.21 -42.54 -2.53
C SER A 219 0.99 -41.76 -3.57
N THR A 220 2.13 -41.29 -3.15
CA THR A 220 3.37 -41.05 -3.86
C THR A 220 3.43 -39.97 -4.94
N GLY A 221 4.37 -39.08 -4.68
CA GLY A 221 5.38 -38.73 -5.66
C GLY A 221 5.19 -37.47 -6.43
N SER A 222 5.66 -36.47 -5.89
CA SER A 222 6.65 -35.54 -6.47
C SER A 222 6.89 -34.44 -5.46
N ARG A 223 8.03 -34.51 -4.83
CA ARG A 223 8.55 -33.36 -4.11
C ARG A 223 8.93 -32.32 -5.17
N SER A 224 7.94 -31.57 -5.62
CA SER A 224 8.25 -30.37 -6.34
C SER A 224 9.03 -29.46 -5.38
N ARG A 225 10.20 -29.08 -5.80
CA ARG A 225 11.01 -28.08 -5.11
C ARG A 225 10.28 -26.74 -5.17
N VAL A 226 9.28 -26.55 -4.34
CA VAL A 226 8.88 -25.20 -3.96
C VAL A 226 9.92 -24.74 -2.95
N SER A 227 11.11 -24.49 -3.49
CA SER A 227 12.21 -24.00 -2.67
C SER A 227 11.85 -22.61 -2.17
N LYS A 228 11.62 -22.52 -0.88
CA LYS A 228 11.77 -21.35 -0.01
C LYS A 228 11.64 -20.00 -0.75
N ILE A 229 10.45 -19.71 -1.25
CA ILE A 229 10.16 -18.32 -1.66
C ILE A 229 10.14 -17.53 -0.35
N ARG A 230 11.20 -16.76 -0.13
CA ARG A 230 11.33 -15.91 1.05
C ARG A 230 10.53 -14.63 0.80
N TYR A 231 9.29 -14.62 1.26
CA TYR A 231 8.48 -13.41 1.24
C TYR A 231 9.07 -12.41 2.24
N ARG A 232 9.42 -11.26 1.72
CA ARG A 232 9.91 -10.16 2.54
C ARG A 232 9.03 -8.93 2.30
N UNK A 233 8.12 -8.82 2.86
CA UNK A 233 7.33 -7.81 2.95
C UNK A 233 6.02 -8.23 3.24
N CYS A 234 5.75 -8.00 4.21
CA CYS A 234 4.35 -8.20 4.59
C CYS A 234 3.73 -6.82 4.88
N PRO A 235 2.94 -6.30 3.98
CA PRO A 235 2.34 -5.00 4.23
C PRO A 235 1.15 -5.13 5.19
N ASN A 236 1.24 -4.44 6.31
CA ASN A 236 0.08 -4.07 7.10
C ASN A 236 -0.14 -2.58 6.82
N ALA A 237 -0.76 -2.28 5.69
CA ALA A 237 -0.98 -0.91 5.30
C ALA A 237 -2.09 -0.30 6.15
N THR A 238 -1.78 0.79 6.82
CA THR A 238 -2.76 1.67 7.40
C THR A 238 -2.60 3.01 6.71
N ILE A 239 -3.59 3.40 5.92
CA ILE A 239 -3.60 4.75 5.37
C ILE A 239 -4.11 5.66 6.47
N TRP A 240 -3.23 6.54 6.88
CA TRP A 240 -3.57 7.63 7.77
C TRP A 240 -3.67 8.88 6.90
N GLU A 241 -4.82 9.10 6.33
CA GLU A 241 -5.04 10.25 5.49
C GLU A 241 -5.84 11.30 6.26
N ARG A 242 -5.26 12.41 6.44
CA ARG A 242 -5.81 13.76 6.37
C ARG A 242 -5.12 14.80 7.24
N SER A 243 -5.08 15.97 6.63
CA SER A 243 -4.74 17.29 7.13
C SER A 243 -4.83 17.49 8.65
N ALA A 244 -3.95 18.32 9.13
CA ALA A 244 -3.65 18.64 10.54
C ALA A 244 -4.84 18.99 11.46
N ARG A 245 -6.07 18.97 10.98
CA ARG A 245 -7.21 19.45 11.78
C ARG A 245 -8.05 18.37 12.47
N ARG A 246 -7.88 17.07 12.13
CA ARG A 246 -8.71 15.99 12.71
C ARG A 246 -7.97 14.67 12.92
N SER A 247 -6.66 14.72 13.11
CA SER A 247 -5.93 13.52 13.52
C SER A 247 -6.25 13.19 14.97
N SER A 248 -6.37 11.92 15.29
CA SER A 248 -6.52 11.50 16.67
C SER A 248 -5.30 11.93 17.48
N PRO A 249 -5.51 12.39 18.69
CA PRO A 249 -4.38 12.72 19.57
C PRO A 249 -3.42 11.53 19.66
N PRO A 250 -2.10 11.78 19.70
CA PRO A 250 -1.12 10.71 19.84
C PRO A 250 -1.42 9.73 20.99
N ASP A 251 -1.95 10.21 22.09
CA ASP A 251 -2.28 9.37 23.25
C ASP A 251 -3.40 8.35 22.95
N ASP A 252 -4.39 8.73 22.16
CA ASP A 252 -5.43 7.77 21.74
C ASP A 252 -4.82 6.70 20.83
N LEU A 253 -3.89 7.08 19.97
CA LEU A 253 -3.18 6.12 19.13
C LEU A 253 -2.37 5.15 19.97
N ARG A 254 -1.60 5.66 20.92
CA ARG A 254 -0.81 4.86 21.88
C ARG A 254 -1.70 3.87 22.62
N ARG A 255 -2.85 4.33 23.06
CA ARG A 255 -3.79 3.53 23.85
C ARG A 255 -4.56 2.52 23.02
N LEU A 256 -4.98 2.90 21.82
CA LEU A 256 -5.98 2.13 21.05
C LEU A 256 -5.41 1.40 19.84
N VAL A 257 -4.49 2.02 19.11
CA VAL A 257 -4.08 1.52 17.80
C VAL A 257 -2.75 0.77 17.88
N ILE A 258 -1.74 1.38 18.49
CA ILE A 258 -0.39 0.83 18.55
C ILE A 258 -0.33 -0.57 19.18
N PRO A 259 -1.05 -0.88 20.27
CA PRO A 259 -1.04 -2.25 20.82
C PRO A 259 -1.59 -3.31 19.85
N ARG A 260 -2.47 -2.91 18.94
CA ARG A 260 -3.00 -3.82 17.92
C ARG A 260 -1.96 -4.07 16.83
N PHE A 261 -1.25 -3.03 16.40
CA PHE A 261 -0.12 -3.18 15.47
C PHE A 261 0.96 -4.06 16.08
N LYS A 262 1.33 -3.85 17.34
CA LYS A 262 2.34 -4.67 18.04
C LYS A 262 1.97 -6.16 17.97
N ARG A 263 0.70 -6.50 18.19
CA ARG A 263 0.21 -7.89 18.08
C ARG A 263 0.29 -8.43 16.64
N ILE A 264 -0.13 -7.64 15.67
CA ILE A 264 -0.12 -8.03 14.25
C ILE A 264 1.32 -8.25 13.78
N TRP A 265 2.19 -7.28 14.03
CA TRP A 265 3.58 -7.31 13.58
C TRP A 265 4.40 -8.41 14.27
N ALA A 266 4.16 -8.64 15.55
CA ALA A 266 4.75 -9.78 16.28
C ALA A 266 4.31 -11.12 15.68
N ASN A 267 3.03 -11.24 15.32
CA ASN A 267 2.54 -12.45 14.65
C ASN A 267 3.15 -12.63 13.26
N ASN A 268 3.34 -11.54 12.51
CA ASN A 268 4.02 -11.57 11.22
C ASN A 268 5.45 -12.08 11.37
N LYS A 269 6.20 -11.52 12.33
CA LYS A 269 7.59 -11.94 12.60
C LYS A 269 7.67 -13.39 13.04
N LYS A 270 6.72 -13.85 13.84
CA LYS A 270 6.66 -15.26 14.27
C LYS A 270 6.46 -16.22 13.08
N ARG A 271 5.60 -15.83 12.12
CA ARG A 271 5.29 -16.67 10.96
C ARG A 271 6.31 -16.53 9.83
N MET A 272 6.84 -15.33 9.67
CA MET A 272 7.76 -14.97 8.58
C MET A 272 8.91 -14.13 9.16
N PRO A 273 9.89 -14.78 9.83
CA PRO A 273 10.95 -14.07 10.56
C PRO A 273 11.77 -13.08 9.70
N HIS A 274 11.87 -13.35 8.41
CA HIS A 274 12.64 -12.52 7.48
C HIS A 274 11.81 -11.42 6.81
N ALA A 275 10.49 -11.43 6.98
CA ALA A 275 9.63 -10.39 6.40
C ALA A 275 9.75 -9.08 7.18
N LYS A 276 9.68 -7.98 6.46
CA LYS A 276 9.67 -6.63 7.05
C LYS A 276 8.23 -6.15 7.21
N ASN A 277 7.91 -5.56 8.34
CA ASN A 277 6.61 -4.92 8.57
C ASN A 277 6.61 -3.55 7.91
N PHE A 278 5.72 -3.37 6.96
CA PHE A 278 5.55 -2.15 6.17
C PHE A 278 4.26 -1.46 6.63
N MET A 279 4.32 -0.15 6.85
CA MET A 279 3.14 0.65 7.16
C MET A 279 3.03 1.85 6.24
N HIS A 280 1.85 2.04 5.64
CA HIS A 280 1.52 3.24 4.89
C HIS A 280 0.69 4.17 5.76
N THR A 281 1.17 5.40 5.95
CA THR A 281 0.41 6.46 6.63
C THR A 281 0.93 7.83 6.21
N CYS A 282 0.05 8.63 5.60
CA CYS A 282 0.36 9.99 5.17
C CYS A 282 0.29 10.97 6.36
N GLY A 283 0.82 12.16 6.15
CA GLY A 283 0.72 13.25 7.11
C GLY A 283 1.85 13.33 8.12
N SER A 284 1.62 14.10 9.17
CA SER A 284 2.60 14.37 10.23
C SER A 284 2.58 13.26 11.27
N VAL A 285 3.45 12.27 11.12
CA VAL A 285 3.49 11.08 12.00
C VAL A 285 4.71 11.05 12.92
N ARG A 286 5.64 12.00 12.80
CA ARG A 286 6.89 12.01 13.57
C ARG A 286 6.67 11.79 15.07
N PRO A 287 5.64 12.40 15.73
CA PRO A 287 5.45 12.20 17.16
C PRO A 287 5.11 10.78 17.59
N ILE A 288 4.70 9.92 16.68
CA ILE A 288 4.34 8.51 16.99
C ILE A 288 5.31 7.51 16.36
N LEU A 289 6.29 7.95 15.58
CA LEU A 289 7.28 7.03 14.98
C LEU A 289 8.01 6.20 16.05
N PRO A 290 8.48 6.78 17.18
CA PRO A 290 9.11 5.96 18.21
C PRO A 290 8.21 4.82 18.73
N ASP A 291 6.93 5.11 18.94
CA ASP A 291 5.96 4.10 19.40
C ASP A 291 5.74 2.99 18.33
N LEU A 292 5.74 3.37 17.05
CA LEU A 292 5.58 2.41 15.95
C LEU A 292 6.82 1.54 15.79
N ILE A 293 8.01 2.11 15.94
CA ILE A 293 9.28 1.36 15.92
C ILE A 293 9.28 0.34 17.07
N GLU A 294 8.95 0.77 18.28
CA GLU A 294 8.85 -0.14 19.44
C GLU A 294 7.80 -1.24 19.21
N ALA A 295 6.74 -0.94 18.49
CA ALA A 295 5.71 -1.93 18.14
C ALA A 295 6.17 -2.93 17.09
N GLY A 296 7.29 -2.66 16.37
CA GLY A 296 7.88 -3.58 15.39
C GLY A 296 7.74 -3.15 13.93
N LEU A 297 7.58 -1.86 13.67
CA LEU A 297 7.62 -1.31 12.32
C LEU A 297 9.05 -1.36 11.78
N ASP A 298 9.23 -1.89 10.56
CA ASP A 298 10.52 -1.89 9.86
C ASP A 298 10.57 -0.86 8.74
N ILE A 299 9.44 -0.61 8.06
CA ILE A 299 9.38 0.22 6.84
C ILE A 299 8.25 1.23 6.96
N TYR A 300 8.58 2.51 6.85
CA TYR A 300 7.63 3.61 6.88
C TYR A 300 7.40 4.16 5.46
N ASN A 301 6.14 4.27 5.06
CA ASN A 301 5.68 4.80 3.76
C ASN A 301 4.40 5.63 3.96
N PRO A 302 4.24 6.72 3.23
CA PRO A 302 5.28 7.45 2.53
C PRO A 302 5.91 8.50 3.45
N VAL A 303 7.08 8.98 3.10
CA VAL A 303 7.63 10.15 3.79
C VAL A 303 6.99 11.39 3.18
N GLN A 304 5.89 11.85 3.76
CA GLN A 304 5.21 13.07 3.29
C GLN A 304 5.91 14.29 3.86
N PHE A 305 7.03 14.66 3.25
CA PHE A 305 7.95 15.67 3.76
C PHE A 305 7.37 17.09 3.74
N THR A 306 6.27 17.31 3.04
CA THR A 306 5.55 18.59 3.05
C THR A 306 4.60 18.73 4.25
N ALA A 307 4.41 17.66 5.03
CA ALA A 307 3.60 17.71 6.24
C ALA A 307 4.41 18.34 7.40
N LYS A 308 3.69 18.81 8.40
CA LYS A 308 4.30 19.47 9.56
C LYS A 308 5.29 18.54 10.28
N ASP A 309 6.46 19.05 10.61
CA ASP A 309 7.51 18.35 11.36
C ASP A 309 8.06 17.09 10.66
N MET A 310 7.95 17.02 9.33
CA MET A 310 8.37 15.85 8.54
C MET A 310 9.58 16.17 7.65
N ASP A 311 10.52 17.01 8.13
CA ASP A 311 11.75 17.32 7.39
C ASP A 311 12.56 16.05 7.14
N LEU A 312 12.97 15.84 5.87
CA LEU A 312 13.66 14.63 5.43
C LEU A 312 15.00 14.41 6.15
N LYS A 313 15.78 15.49 6.32
CA LYS A 313 17.09 15.40 6.94
C LYS A 313 16.98 15.03 8.41
N GLU A 314 16.03 15.68 9.12
CA GLU A 314 15.78 15.36 10.53
C GLU A 314 15.28 13.92 10.70
N LEU A 315 14.35 13.50 9.85
CA LEU A 315 13.82 12.12 9.90
C LEU A 315 14.93 11.10 9.63
N LYS A 316 15.77 11.35 8.63
CA LYS A 316 16.89 10.45 8.30
C LYS A 316 17.88 10.37 9.43
N GLN A 317 18.21 11.50 10.08
CA GLN A 317 19.12 11.54 11.22
C GLN A 317 18.56 10.83 12.45
N GLU A 318 17.27 11.07 12.74
CA GLU A 318 16.63 10.56 13.96
C GLU A 318 16.27 9.07 13.86
N PHE A 319 15.71 8.64 12.72
CA PHE A 319 15.12 7.30 12.58
C PHE A 319 15.77 6.43 11.50
N GLY A 320 16.74 6.95 10.76
CA GLY A 320 17.30 6.24 9.60
C GLY A 320 18.08 4.96 9.93
N LYS A 321 18.39 4.72 11.21
CA LYS A 321 19.00 3.46 11.67
C LYS A 321 17.94 2.39 11.97
N ASP A 322 16.73 2.82 12.32
CA ASP A 322 15.66 1.94 12.78
C ASP A 322 14.61 1.67 11.69
N LEU A 323 14.42 2.65 10.79
CA LEU A 323 13.39 2.58 9.74
C LEU A 323 14.00 2.65 8.35
N VAL A 324 13.49 1.81 7.48
CA VAL A 324 13.63 2.00 6.04
C VAL A 324 12.55 3.01 5.62
N PHE A 325 12.96 4.06 4.94
CA PHE A 325 12.04 5.04 4.35
C PHE A 325 11.67 4.60 2.93
N TRP A 326 10.38 4.47 2.67
CA TRP A 326 9.87 4.01 1.38
C TRP A 326 8.90 5.06 0.85
N GLY A 327 9.21 5.65 -0.30
CA GLY A 327 8.46 6.80 -0.81
C GLY A 327 8.97 8.11 -0.24
N GLY A 328 8.42 9.21 -0.73
CA GLY A 328 8.93 10.53 -0.42
C GLY A 328 10.02 10.98 -1.40
N GLY A 329 10.12 10.30 -2.55
CA GLY A 329 11.11 10.62 -3.59
C GLY A 329 10.78 11.89 -4.38
N ILE A 330 9.52 12.32 -4.35
CA ILE A 330 9.08 13.59 -4.95
C ILE A 330 7.67 13.91 -4.41
N ASP A 331 7.37 15.21 -4.27
CA ASP A 331 6.04 15.66 -3.89
C ASP A 331 5.05 15.51 -5.03
N THR A 332 3.97 14.78 -4.77
CA THR A 332 2.91 14.53 -5.75
C THR A 332 1.81 15.59 -5.76
N GLN A 333 1.81 16.52 -4.80
CA GLN A 333 0.78 17.55 -4.68
C GLN A 333 1.18 18.88 -5.31
N SER A 334 2.46 19.07 -5.57
CA SER A 334 2.97 20.29 -6.18
C SER A 334 3.98 19.99 -7.29
N THR A 335 5.19 19.57 -6.95
CA THR A 335 6.29 19.49 -7.91
C THR A 335 6.02 18.52 -9.05
N LEU A 336 5.62 17.28 -8.74
CA LEU A 336 5.43 16.27 -9.79
C LEU A 336 4.25 16.61 -10.71
N CYS A 337 3.15 17.15 -10.17
CA CYS A 337 1.95 17.42 -10.97
C CYS A 337 1.93 18.82 -11.62
N LYS A 338 2.55 19.81 -10.97
CA LYS A 338 2.43 21.22 -11.40
C LYS A 338 3.76 21.87 -11.77
N GLY A 339 4.87 21.28 -11.35
CA GLY A 339 6.21 21.81 -11.65
C GLY A 339 6.63 21.59 -13.08
N THR A 340 7.68 22.28 -13.47
CA THR A 340 8.37 22.03 -14.74
C THR A 340 9.26 20.78 -14.62
N PRO A 341 9.65 20.14 -15.74
CA PRO A 341 10.58 19.03 -15.67
C PRO A 341 11.89 19.34 -14.95
N ASP A 342 12.37 20.59 -15.02
CA ASP A 342 13.62 20.98 -14.33
C ASP A 342 13.39 21.05 -12.81
N GLU A 343 12.28 21.61 -12.36
CA GLU A 343 11.93 21.59 -10.93
C GLU A 343 11.76 20.16 -10.40
N VAL A 344 11.23 19.26 -11.21
CA VAL A 344 11.13 17.82 -10.88
C VAL A 344 12.53 17.23 -10.70
N ARG A 345 13.46 17.50 -11.64
CA ARG A 345 14.85 17.02 -11.55
C ARG A 345 15.55 17.52 -10.29
N ASP A 346 15.39 18.81 -10.01
CA ASP A 346 16.04 19.43 -8.86
C ASP A 346 15.53 18.86 -7.54
N GLU A 347 14.22 18.66 -7.41
CA GLU A 347 13.64 18.06 -6.21
C GLU A 347 14.10 16.61 -6.02
N VAL A 348 14.10 15.81 -7.08
CA VAL A 348 14.56 14.41 -7.03
C VAL A 348 16.02 14.37 -6.56
N LYS A 349 16.91 15.19 -7.15
CA LYS A 349 18.33 15.24 -6.74
C LYS A 349 18.46 15.61 -5.27
N ARG A 350 17.79 16.69 -4.85
CA ARG A 350 17.81 17.15 -3.46
C ARG A 350 17.41 16.04 -2.49
N ILE A 351 16.36 15.30 -2.84
CA ILE A 351 15.86 14.21 -1.98
C ILE A 351 16.88 13.05 -1.96
N LEU A 352 17.43 12.69 -3.12
CA LEU A 352 18.45 11.63 -3.19
C LEU A 352 19.69 11.99 -2.36
N ASP A 353 20.15 13.25 -2.40
CA ASP A 353 21.29 13.71 -1.58
C ASP A 353 21.06 13.52 -0.08
N ILE A 354 19.80 13.62 0.37
CA ILE A 354 19.43 13.49 1.80
C ILE A 354 19.17 12.03 2.17
N MET A 355 18.41 11.32 1.35
CA MET A 355 17.82 10.04 1.75
C MET A 355 18.64 8.83 1.32
N ALA A 356 19.42 8.93 0.22
CA ALA A 356 20.17 7.79 -0.29
C ALA A 356 21.34 7.38 0.61
N PRO A 357 22.22 8.32 1.08
CA PRO A 357 23.42 7.92 1.82
C PRO A 357 23.13 6.94 2.95
N GLY A 358 23.96 5.89 3.05
CA GLY A 358 23.81 4.84 4.07
C GLY A 358 22.73 3.82 3.78
N GLY A 359 22.07 3.89 2.62
CA GLY A 359 20.97 2.98 2.29
C GLY A 359 19.69 3.27 3.12
N GLY A 360 18.84 2.27 3.31
CA GLY A 360 17.60 2.48 4.07
C GLY A 360 16.57 3.34 3.37
N PHE A 361 16.66 3.46 2.04
CA PHE A 361 15.73 4.26 1.24
C PHE A 361 15.29 3.49 -0.01
N VAL A 362 13.99 3.50 -0.30
CA VAL A 362 13.41 2.99 -1.53
C VAL A 362 12.62 4.11 -2.18
N PHE A 363 13.00 4.49 -3.37
CA PHE A 363 12.36 5.58 -4.10
C PHE A 363 10.97 5.16 -4.59
N ALA A 364 9.97 5.93 -4.24
CA ALA A 364 8.64 6.03 -4.83
C ALA A 364 8.18 7.46 -4.57
N PRO A 365 7.24 8.01 -5.34
CA PRO A 365 6.66 9.31 -5.00
C PRO A 365 5.98 9.30 -3.63
N VAL A 366 5.64 10.47 -3.12
CA VAL A 366 4.94 10.60 -1.81
C VAL A 366 3.60 9.87 -1.83
N HIS A 367 2.93 9.82 -2.96
CA HIS A 367 1.64 9.15 -3.12
C HIS A 367 1.56 8.53 -4.53
N ASN A 368 0.48 7.83 -4.81
CA ASN A 368 0.20 7.33 -6.16
C ASN A 368 0.30 8.46 -7.18
N ILE A 369 0.88 8.17 -8.34
CA ILE A 369 0.98 9.11 -9.44
C ILE A 369 -0.42 9.29 -10.04
N GLN A 370 -0.97 10.49 -9.96
CA GLN A 370 -2.33 10.79 -10.37
C GLN A 370 -2.39 11.31 -11.81
N ASP A 371 -3.60 11.41 -12.35
CA ASP A 371 -3.83 11.74 -13.77
C ASP A 371 -3.46 13.18 -14.13
N ASP A 372 -3.19 14.03 -13.13
CA ASP A 372 -2.68 15.39 -13.35
C ASP A 372 -1.16 15.44 -13.60
N VAL A 373 -0.47 14.31 -13.51
CA VAL A 373 0.98 14.26 -13.78
C VAL A 373 1.22 14.10 -15.29
N SER A 374 1.97 15.04 -15.86
CA SER A 374 2.35 14.96 -17.27
C SER A 374 3.38 13.86 -17.52
N GLY A 375 3.40 13.33 -18.76
CA GLY A 375 4.43 12.38 -19.16
C GLY A 375 5.83 12.96 -19.01
N ALA A 376 6.01 14.25 -19.37
CA ALA A 376 7.30 14.94 -19.25
C ALA A 376 7.83 14.93 -17.80
N ASN A 377 6.96 15.20 -16.84
CA ASN A 377 7.33 15.20 -15.43
C ASN A 377 7.59 13.77 -14.90
N PHE A 378 6.78 12.81 -15.32
CA PHE A 378 7.04 11.39 -15.00
C PHE A 378 8.46 11.00 -15.47
N TRP A 379 8.82 11.36 -16.70
CA TRP A 379 10.12 10.99 -17.26
C TRP A 379 11.26 11.80 -16.64
N ALA A 380 11.04 13.07 -16.33
CA ALA A 380 12.04 13.86 -15.62
C ALA A 380 12.38 13.23 -14.26
N MET A 381 11.38 12.80 -13.51
CA MET A 381 11.58 12.07 -12.26
C MET A 381 12.34 10.76 -12.49
N TRP A 382 11.89 9.94 -13.43
CA TRP A 382 12.47 8.61 -13.68
C TRP A 382 13.91 8.70 -14.20
N ASP A 383 14.16 9.57 -15.19
CA ASP A 383 15.51 9.77 -15.73
C ASP A 383 16.49 10.22 -14.64
N THR A 384 16.06 11.20 -13.84
CA THR A 384 16.92 11.71 -12.76
C THR A 384 17.25 10.62 -11.75
N LEU A 385 16.25 9.83 -11.35
CA LEU A 385 16.50 8.70 -10.46
C LEU A 385 17.51 7.71 -11.07
N MET A 386 17.35 7.38 -12.35
CA MET A 386 18.21 6.37 -13.01
C MET A 386 19.63 6.87 -13.25
N GLU A 387 19.80 8.16 -13.45
CA GLU A 387 21.13 8.78 -13.70
C GLU A 387 21.83 9.14 -12.39
N TYR A 388 21.13 9.83 -11.50
CA TYR A 388 21.68 10.44 -10.28
C TYR A 388 21.58 9.51 -9.06
N GLY A 389 20.66 8.56 -9.05
CA GLY A 389 20.43 7.67 -7.92
C GLY A 389 21.43 6.52 -7.74
N LYS A 390 22.62 6.61 -8.36
CA LYS A 390 23.70 5.62 -8.21
C LYS A 390 24.56 5.96 -7.00
N TYR A 391 24.98 4.94 -6.24
CA TYR A 391 25.87 5.11 -5.10
C TYR A 391 27.33 5.19 -5.54
#